data_03e1c2ff48109d2188ee3b674675b0f4
#
_entry.id   03e1c2ff48109d2188ee3b674675b0f4
#
_cell.length_a   1.000
_cell.length_b   1.000
_cell.length_c   1.000
_cell.angle_alpha   90.00
_cell.angle_beta   90.00
_cell.angle_gamma   90.00
#
_symmetry.space_group_name_H-M   'P 1'
#
loop_
_entity.id
_entity.type
_entity.pdbx_description
1 polymer ?
#
loop_
_entity_poly.entity_id
_entity_poly.type
_entity_poly.pdbx_seq_one_letter_code
_entity_poly.pdbx_strand_id
1 'polypeptide(L)'
;MKIIKILPLVFAGIIIMGSSAFAKCGISGGSIRILANDFPAIHAVLSSAEKCAGGGVTFTKNTTKEHRNIVVAGLTANPAEFTSAVVANSSIVPLLNDGLIRPLNDLVAKHGRGLKKHQLITINGKIMAVAFMANAQHFYYRKDILKKAGVGVPTSYEDILSAAKAIRAKGNMQYPFAFNTKKGWNLGEEFINMYLGYNGQLFKPGSPEASINNSKGVATLKMIKSLTEYSNPDFLTFDSNATQALWEGGKLAMATMWGSRAAAVLDNKGSTPEVTSNTNLASAPTVGGGSTPATTLWWDGFTIAKNISNKDAEATFIAMMNGISTEMVKSNNDAAVWLIEGFVPGKAATGVSASASAGATPYPMLPYAGLLHSALGSELAEFLQGNESAQQALADVEAAYTASAKEKGFL
;
A
#
# COMPACT_ATOMS: atom_id res chain seq x y z
N MET A 1 65.98 -53.27 -41.67
CA MET A 1 65.18 -52.17 -42.21
C MET A 1 63.81 -52.18 -41.53
N LYS A 2 63.53 -51.31 -40.51
CA LYS A 2 62.24 -51.22 -39.84
C LYS A 2 61.52 -49.98 -40.38
N ILE A 3 60.40 -50.22 -41.01
CA ILE A 3 59.54 -49.17 -41.57
C ILE A 3 58.70 -48.61 -40.45
N ILE A 4 58.91 -47.30 -40.12
CA ILE A 4 58.08 -46.53 -39.15
C ILE A 4 56.90 -45.99 -39.91
N LYS A 5 55.65 -46.40 -39.53
CA LYS A 5 54.42 -45.83 -40.02
C LYS A 5 54.08 -44.62 -39.19
N ILE A 6 54.06 -43.45 -39.83
CA ILE A 6 53.62 -42.19 -39.24
C ILE A 6 52.07 -42.13 -39.38
N LEU A 7 51.36 -42.04 -38.25
CA LEU A 7 49.93 -41.89 -38.18
C LEU A 7 49.64 -40.39 -38.16
N PRO A 8 48.70 -39.81 -38.99
CA PRO A 8 48.36 -38.39 -38.91
C PRO A 8 47.42 -38.13 -37.73
N LEU A 9 47.84 -37.19 -36.86
CA LEU A 9 47.03 -36.67 -35.78
C LEU A 9 45.92 -35.74 -36.40
N VAL A 10 44.69 -36.18 -36.38
CA VAL A 10 43.54 -35.33 -36.73
C VAL A 10 43.22 -34.44 -35.50
N PHE A 11 43.52 -33.15 -35.60
CA PHE A 11 43.05 -32.14 -34.64
C PHE A 11 41.53 -31.92 -34.86
N ALA A 12 40.70 -32.54 -34.04
CA ALA A 12 39.29 -32.20 -33.95
C ALA A 12 39.14 -30.85 -33.22
N GLY A 13 38.94 -29.77 -33.96
CA GLY A 13 38.60 -28.47 -33.40
C GLY A 13 37.23 -28.54 -32.72
N ILE A 14 37.23 -28.49 -31.40
CA ILE A 14 35.99 -28.31 -30.62
C ILE A 14 35.50 -26.86 -30.86
N ILE A 15 34.53 -26.71 -31.75
CA ILE A 15 33.74 -25.46 -31.87
C ILE A 15 32.89 -25.38 -30.59
N ILE A 16 33.35 -24.61 -29.61
CA ILE A 16 32.52 -24.19 -28.48
C ILE A 16 31.48 -23.25 -29.07
N MET A 17 30.34 -23.79 -29.48
CA MET A 17 29.15 -22.99 -29.68
C MET A 17 28.79 -22.37 -28.33
N GLY A 18 29.24 -21.12 -28.10
CA GLY A 18 28.75 -20.29 -27.03
C GLY A 18 27.25 -20.21 -27.20
N SER A 19 26.50 -20.88 -26.35
CA SER A 19 25.05 -20.67 -26.23
C SER A 19 24.85 -19.18 -25.94
N SER A 20 24.44 -18.44 -26.95
CA SER A 20 23.93 -17.10 -26.77
C SER A 20 22.78 -17.23 -25.74
N ALA A 21 23.04 -16.86 -24.50
CA ALA A 21 22.01 -16.81 -23.50
C ALA A 21 21.00 -15.78 -24.02
N PHE A 22 19.89 -16.26 -24.60
CA PHE A 22 18.83 -15.38 -25.06
C PHE A 22 18.45 -14.45 -23.92
N ALA A 23 18.49 -13.15 -24.19
CA ALA A 23 18.09 -12.12 -23.24
C ALA A 23 16.65 -12.39 -22.80
N LYS A 24 16.48 -12.75 -21.52
CA LYS A 24 15.15 -12.96 -20.95
C LYS A 24 14.39 -11.62 -21.00
N CYS A 25 13.11 -11.65 -21.31
CA CYS A 25 12.24 -10.47 -21.45
C CYS A 25 12.75 -9.45 -22.50
N GLY A 26 13.65 -9.81 -23.44
CA GLY A 26 14.21 -8.88 -24.41
C GLY A 26 15.22 -7.88 -23.85
N ILE A 27 15.75 -8.08 -22.64
CA ILE A 27 16.73 -7.20 -21.99
C ILE A 27 18.15 -7.69 -22.33
N SER A 28 18.95 -6.83 -22.95
CA SER A 28 20.34 -7.16 -23.36
C SER A 28 21.38 -7.07 -22.23
N GLY A 29 20.99 -6.71 -21.02
CA GLY A 29 21.85 -6.58 -19.85
C GLY A 29 21.46 -5.36 -19.00
N GLY A 30 22.00 -5.27 -17.80
CA GLY A 30 21.73 -4.19 -16.85
C GLY A 30 21.57 -4.70 -15.41
N SER A 31 21.51 -3.79 -14.48
CA SER A 31 21.33 -4.07 -13.06
C SER A 31 19.97 -3.55 -12.59
N ILE A 32 19.15 -4.44 -12.07
CA ILE A 32 17.81 -4.15 -11.55
C ILE A 32 17.87 -4.29 -10.04
N ARG A 33 17.54 -3.21 -9.32
CA ARG A 33 17.58 -3.14 -7.86
C ARG A 33 16.29 -2.47 -7.40
N ILE A 34 15.37 -3.23 -6.83
CA ILE A 34 14.03 -2.75 -6.48
C ILE A 34 13.90 -2.58 -4.98
N LEU A 35 13.42 -1.42 -4.55
CA LEU A 35 12.95 -1.17 -3.19
C LEU A 35 11.42 -1.19 -3.16
N ALA A 36 10.82 -1.93 -2.25
CA ALA A 36 9.38 -2.02 -2.12
C ALA A 36 8.93 -2.21 -0.66
N ASN A 37 7.67 -1.85 -0.38
CA ASN A 37 7.02 -2.24 0.87
C ASN A 37 6.77 -3.75 0.87
N ASP A 38 6.54 -4.33 2.06
CA ASP A 38 6.43 -5.78 2.26
C ASP A 38 4.95 -6.20 2.43
N PHE A 39 4.34 -6.74 1.37
CA PHE A 39 3.02 -7.38 1.39
C PHE A 39 2.79 -8.29 0.16
N PRO A 40 1.81 -9.23 0.21
CA PRO A 40 1.68 -10.31 -0.78
C PRO A 40 1.61 -9.88 -2.25
N ALA A 41 0.86 -8.83 -2.58
CA ALA A 41 0.74 -8.36 -3.96
C ALA A 41 2.08 -7.88 -4.55
N ILE A 42 2.90 -7.21 -3.72
CA ILE A 42 4.25 -6.77 -4.12
C ILE A 42 5.13 -7.99 -4.41
N HIS A 43 5.06 -9.04 -3.59
CA HIS A 43 5.83 -10.27 -3.84
C HIS A 43 5.43 -10.93 -5.16
N ALA A 44 4.14 -10.93 -5.52
CA ALA A 44 3.68 -11.46 -6.81
C ALA A 44 4.30 -10.69 -8.00
N VAL A 45 4.24 -9.35 -7.95
CA VAL A 45 4.83 -8.46 -8.96
C VAL A 45 6.34 -8.68 -9.07
N LEU A 46 7.06 -8.65 -7.96
CA LEU A 46 8.52 -8.77 -7.96
C LEU A 46 8.99 -10.16 -8.38
N SER A 47 8.28 -11.23 -7.99
CA SER A 47 8.58 -12.59 -8.43
C SER A 47 8.39 -12.78 -9.94
N SER A 48 7.41 -12.09 -10.52
CA SER A 48 7.23 -12.10 -11.98
C SER A 48 8.31 -11.25 -12.68
N ALA A 49 8.68 -10.08 -12.16
CA ALA A 49 9.74 -9.23 -12.68
C ALA A 49 11.12 -9.94 -12.65
N GLU A 50 11.39 -10.68 -11.57
CA GLU A 50 12.64 -11.42 -11.37
C GLU A 50 12.90 -12.52 -12.42
N LYS A 51 11.86 -13.00 -13.11
CA LYS A 51 12.00 -13.94 -14.24
C LYS A 51 12.83 -13.37 -15.39
N CYS A 52 12.98 -12.05 -15.46
CA CYS A 52 13.82 -11.37 -16.43
C CYS A 52 15.33 -11.42 -16.09
N ALA A 53 15.72 -11.92 -14.92
CA ALA A 53 17.11 -12.09 -14.53
C ALA A 53 17.83 -13.16 -15.35
N GLY A 54 19.14 -12.99 -15.59
CA GLY A 54 20.00 -13.88 -16.40
C GLY A 54 20.37 -13.23 -17.73
N GLY A 55 21.28 -13.85 -18.49
CA GLY A 55 21.74 -13.31 -19.78
C GLY A 55 22.42 -11.92 -19.66
N GLY A 56 23.15 -11.66 -18.56
CA GLY A 56 23.78 -10.37 -18.29
C GLY A 56 22.89 -9.36 -17.56
N VAL A 57 21.69 -9.78 -17.12
CA VAL A 57 20.79 -8.99 -16.26
C VAL A 57 20.88 -9.48 -14.82
N THR A 58 21.24 -8.60 -13.89
CA THR A 58 21.15 -8.86 -12.45
C THR A 58 19.85 -8.34 -11.89
N PHE A 59 19.26 -9.03 -10.91
CA PHE A 59 18.04 -8.62 -10.24
C PHE A 59 18.18 -8.77 -8.72
N THR A 60 17.95 -7.70 -7.98
CA THR A 60 17.89 -7.70 -6.52
C THR A 60 16.65 -6.97 -6.07
N LYS A 61 16.11 -7.36 -4.93
CA LYS A 61 14.94 -6.73 -4.31
C LYS A 61 15.14 -6.59 -2.81
N ASN A 62 14.71 -5.46 -2.27
CA ASN A 62 14.58 -5.21 -0.85
C ASN A 62 13.09 -4.93 -0.55
N THR A 63 12.43 -5.86 0.13
CA THR A 63 11.05 -5.70 0.59
C THR A 63 11.06 -5.51 2.10
N THR A 64 10.57 -4.35 2.56
CA THR A 64 10.66 -3.97 3.97
C THR A 64 9.53 -3.06 4.41
N LYS A 65 9.10 -3.18 5.66
CA LYS A 65 8.17 -2.24 6.30
C LYS A 65 8.80 -0.85 6.51
N GLU A 66 10.14 -0.78 6.53
CA GLU A 66 10.89 0.47 6.65
C GLU A 66 11.05 1.24 5.32
N HIS A 67 10.38 0.77 4.26
CA HIS A 67 10.45 1.35 2.91
C HIS A 67 10.40 2.88 2.92
N ARG A 68 9.46 3.49 3.66
CA ARG A 68 9.28 4.96 3.71
C ARG A 68 10.47 5.69 4.30
N ASN A 69 11.17 5.07 5.24
CA ASN A 69 12.29 5.66 5.95
C ASN A 69 13.58 5.66 5.13
N ILE A 70 13.72 4.71 4.21
CA ILE A 70 14.97 4.50 3.46
C ILE A 70 14.90 4.92 1.98
N VAL A 71 13.71 5.11 1.42
CA VAL A 71 13.53 5.33 -0.03
C VAL A 71 14.21 6.61 -0.52
N VAL A 72 14.08 7.72 0.22
CA VAL A 72 14.70 8.99 -0.17
C VAL A 72 16.22 8.87 -0.16
N ALA A 73 16.79 8.36 0.93
CA ALA A 73 18.25 8.17 1.04
C ALA A 73 18.79 7.27 -0.05
N GLY A 74 18.13 6.12 -0.30
CA GLY A 74 18.54 5.14 -1.32
C GLY A 74 18.51 5.70 -2.74
N LEU A 75 17.57 6.61 -3.06
CA LEU A 75 17.50 7.24 -4.38
C LEU A 75 18.37 8.51 -4.50
N THR A 76 18.79 9.09 -3.38
CA THR A 76 19.71 10.27 -3.37
C THR A 76 21.15 9.87 -3.68
N ALA A 77 21.56 8.65 -3.38
CA ALA A 77 22.89 8.13 -3.68
C ALA A 77 23.28 8.32 -5.17
N ASN A 78 24.58 8.41 -5.47
CA ASN A 78 25.09 8.58 -6.84
C ASN A 78 26.15 7.51 -7.17
N PRO A 79 25.86 6.49 -8.00
CA PRO A 79 24.51 6.20 -8.55
C PRO A 79 23.49 5.80 -7.45
N ALA A 80 22.21 5.90 -7.76
CA ALA A 80 21.15 5.49 -6.82
C ALA A 80 21.33 4.01 -6.42
N GLU A 81 21.10 3.71 -5.13
CA GLU A 81 21.15 2.35 -4.60
C GLU A 81 20.10 1.45 -5.27
N PHE A 82 18.91 1.99 -5.49
CA PHE A 82 17.83 1.29 -6.17
C PHE A 82 17.54 1.89 -7.53
N THR A 83 17.24 1.05 -8.52
CA THR A 83 16.86 1.49 -9.86
C THR A 83 15.38 1.83 -9.96
N SER A 84 14.57 1.24 -9.08
CA SER A 84 13.14 1.53 -8.94
C SER A 84 12.74 1.48 -7.48
N ALA A 85 11.84 2.38 -7.10
CA ALA A 85 11.04 2.27 -5.89
C ALA A 85 9.60 1.96 -6.28
N VAL A 86 9.01 0.96 -5.62
CA VAL A 86 7.56 0.75 -5.62
C VAL A 86 6.96 1.71 -4.62
N VAL A 87 6.06 2.57 -5.08
CA VAL A 87 5.52 3.71 -4.35
C VAL A 87 4.00 3.69 -4.32
N ALA A 88 3.46 4.45 -3.38
CA ALA A 88 2.04 4.77 -3.30
C ALA A 88 1.84 6.30 -3.32
N ASN A 89 0.60 6.77 -3.28
CA ASN A 89 0.24 8.20 -3.28
C ASN A 89 1.12 9.05 -2.36
N SER A 90 1.38 8.59 -1.13
CA SER A 90 2.14 9.36 -0.15
C SER A 90 3.65 9.25 -0.33
N SER A 91 4.17 8.09 -0.73
CA SER A 91 5.62 7.85 -0.81
C SER A 91 6.26 8.33 -2.11
N ILE A 92 5.47 8.61 -3.16
CA ILE A 92 6.00 9.25 -4.37
C ILE A 92 6.30 10.74 -4.14
N VAL A 93 5.57 11.40 -3.25
CA VAL A 93 5.63 12.86 -3.07
C VAL A 93 7.04 13.36 -2.69
N PRO A 94 7.72 12.82 -1.66
CA PRO A 94 9.09 13.25 -1.35
C PRO A 94 10.06 13.02 -2.51
N LEU A 95 9.88 11.94 -3.29
CA LEU A 95 10.71 11.66 -4.47
C LEU A 95 10.51 12.68 -5.59
N LEU A 96 9.30 13.21 -5.73
CA LEU A 96 8.98 14.29 -6.66
C LEU A 96 9.55 15.62 -6.19
N ASN A 97 9.39 15.94 -4.90
CA ASN A 97 9.89 17.18 -4.30
C ASN A 97 11.41 17.30 -4.43
N ASP A 98 12.12 16.20 -4.19
CA ASP A 98 13.59 16.16 -4.23
C ASP A 98 14.14 15.84 -5.64
N GLY A 99 13.25 15.63 -6.63
CA GLY A 99 13.63 15.36 -8.02
C GLY A 99 14.42 14.05 -8.20
N LEU A 100 14.11 13.00 -7.42
CA LEU A 100 14.86 11.74 -7.35
C LEU A 100 14.43 10.69 -8.38
N ILE A 101 13.30 10.90 -9.04
CA ILE A 101 12.74 9.99 -10.06
C ILE A 101 12.68 10.69 -11.42
N ARG A 102 12.80 9.90 -12.49
CA ARG A 102 12.75 10.42 -13.87
C ARG A 102 11.37 10.28 -14.49
N PRO A 103 10.99 11.15 -15.45
CA PRO A 103 9.82 10.92 -16.30
C PRO A 103 9.94 9.60 -17.06
N LEU A 104 8.81 8.93 -17.23
CA LEU A 104 8.71 7.62 -17.90
C LEU A 104 8.15 7.70 -19.32
N ASN A 105 7.88 8.90 -19.86
CA ASN A 105 7.24 9.09 -21.15
C ASN A 105 7.91 8.27 -22.27
N ASP A 106 9.24 8.34 -22.41
CA ASP A 106 9.99 7.64 -23.43
C ASP A 106 9.96 6.11 -23.24
N LEU A 107 10.09 5.66 -21.97
CA LEU A 107 10.03 4.24 -21.63
C LEU A 107 8.62 3.67 -21.87
N VAL A 108 7.58 4.43 -21.52
CA VAL A 108 6.19 4.06 -21.81
C VAL A 108 5.93 4.01 -23.30
N ALA A 109 6.38 4.99 -24.07
CA ALA A 109 6.23 4.99 -25.53
C ALA A 109 6.90 3.77 -26.18
N LYS A 110 8.08 3.36 -25.67
CA LYS A 110 8.88 2.27 -26.23
C LYS A 110 8.44 0.89 -25.74
N HIS A 111 8.12 0.76 -24.46
CA HIS A 111 7.90 -0.53 -23.79
C HIS A 111 6.56 -0.66 -23.05
N GLY A 112 5.74 0.41 -23.02
CA GLY A 112 4.49 0.46 -22.25
C GLY A 112 3.28 -0.14 -22.99
N ARG A 113 3.48 -1.01 -23.99
CA ARG A 113 2.36 -1.65 -24.70
C ARG A 113 1.45 -2.39 -23.72
N GLY A 114 0.14 -2.10 -23.81
CA GLY A 114 -0.88 -2.69 -22.93
C GLY A 114 -1.22 -1.85 -21.71
N LEU A 115 -0.43 -0.82 -21.36
CA LEU A 115 -0.78 0.11 -20.29
C LEU A 115 -2.05 0.89 -20.63
N LYS A 116 -2.93 1.04 -19.63
CA LYS A 116 -4.15 1.84 -19.74
C LYS A 116 -3.92 3.23 -19.13
N LYS A 117 -4.68 4.22 -19.56
CA LYS A 117 -4.55 5.62 -19.12
C LYS A 117 -4.58 5.77 -17.59
N HIS A 118 -5.44 5.00 -16.91
CA HIS A 118 -5.59 5.06 -15.44
C HIS A 118 -4.39 4.50 -14.67
N GLN A 119 -3.49 3.77 -15.33
CA GLN A 119 -2.23 3.30 -14.72
C GLN A 119 -1.12 4.35 -14.78
N LEU A 120 -1.25 5.38 -15.64
CA LEU A 120 -0.23 6.38 -15.88
C LEU A 120 -0.38 7.55 -14.90
N ILE A 121 0.42 7.55 -13.85
CA ILE A 121 0.43 8.63 -12.84
C ILE A 121 1.17 9.82 -13.42
N THR A 122 0.37 10.81 -13.85
CA THR A 122 0.88 11.99 -14.55
C THR A 122 0.92 13.20 -13.61
N ILE A 123 2.10 13.80 -13.46
CA ILE A 123 2.36 14.97 -12.65
C ILE A 123 2.98 16.04 -13.55
N ASN A 124 2.38 17.23 -13.61
CA ASN A 124 2.83 18.33 -14.47
C ASN A 124 3.10 17.90 -15.94
N GLY A 125 2.20 17.09 -16.51
CA GLY A 125 2.28 16.60 -17.88
C GLY A 125 3.30 15.47 -18.13
N LYS A 126 4.00 15.00 -17.09
CA LYS A 126 5.00 13.92 -17.18
C LYS A 126 4.49 12.68 -16.47
N ILE A 127 4.65 11.50 -17.09
CA ILE A 127 4.36 10.21 -16.46
C ILE A 127 5.47 9.93 -15.46
N MET A 128 5.16 9.90 -14.16
CA MET A 128 6.14 9.73 -13.09
C MET A 128 6.12 8.36 -12.45
N ALA A 129 5.00 7.62 -12.59
CA ALA A 129 4.89 6.24 -12.14
C ALA A 129 3.90 5.45 -13.01
N VAL A 130 4.01 4.12 -12.96
CA VAL A 130 3.02 3.19 -13.51
C VAL A 130 2.33 2.49 -12.36
N ALA A 131 1.07 2.82 -12.12
CA ALA A 131 0.24 2.17 -11.10
C ALA A 131 -0.20 0.78 -11.56
N PHE A 132 -0.24 -0.19 -10.65
CA PHE A 132 -0.62 -1.56 -10.96
C PHE A 132 -1.74 -2.10 -10.06
N MET A 133 -2.01 -1.51 -8.91
CA MET A 133 -3.12 -1.91 -8.04
C MET A 133 -3.75 -0.70 -7.36
N ALA A 134 -5.03 -0.87 -7.00
CA ALA A 134 -5.76 0.02 -6.12
C ALA A 134 -5.90 -0.60 -4.73
N ASN A 135 -6.02 0.25 -3.71
CA ASN A 135 -6.20 -0.17 -2.32
C ASN A 135 -7.05 0.84 -1.56
N ALA A 136 -7.68 0.39 -0.49
CA ALA A 136 -8.36 1.21 0.50
C ALA A 136 -8.49 0.40 1.77
N GLN A 137 -8.62 1.05 2.92
CA GLN A 137 -9.16 0.39 4.09
C GLN A 137 -10.67 0.24 3.91
N HIS A 138 -11.22 -0.91 4.30
CA HIS A 138 -12.64 -1.17 4.21
C HIS A 138 -13.12 -2.07 5.35
N PHE A 139 -14.42 -2.34 5.42
CA PHE A 139 -15.03 -3.07 6.52
C PHE A 139 -14.97 -4.57 6.32
N TYR A 140 -14.53 -5.28 7.36
CA TYR A 140 -14.53 -6.72 7.53
C TYR A 140 -15.47 -7.10 8.66
N TYR A 141 -16.31 -8.13 8.47
CA TYR A 141 -17.22 -8.57 9.52
C TYR A 141 -17.47 -10.08 9.51
N ARG A 142 -17.69 -10.63 10.69
CA ARG A 142 -18.07 -12.02 10.95
C ARG A 142 -19.60 -12.12 11.00
N LYS A 143 -20.21 -12.63 9.90
CA LYS A 143 -21.67 -12.74 9.78
C LYS A 143 -22.30 -13.61 10.88
N ASP A 144 -21.62 -14.65 11.32
CA ASP A 144 -22.06 -15.55 12.38
C ASP A 144 -22.13 -14.86 13.75
N ILE A 145 -21.11 -14.05 14.09
CA ILE A 145 -21.06 -13.31 15.36
C ILE A 145 -22.14 -12.20 15.36
N LEU A 146 -22.28 -11.44 14.26
CA LEU A 146 -23.34 -10.43 14.15
C LEU A 146 -24.73 -11.06 14.30
N LYS A 147 -24.98 -12.19 13.60
CA LYS A 147 -26.25 -12.93 13.71
C LYS A 147 -26.50 -13.40 15.15
N LYS A 148 -25.49 -13.98 15.82
CA LYS A 148 -25.57 -14.42 17.22
C LYS A 148 -25.87 -13.25 18.17
N ALA A 149 -25.31 -12.08 17.89
CA ALA A 149 -25.58 -10.86 18.64
C ALA A 149 -26.94 -10.24 18.33
N GLY A 150 -27.63 -10.67 17.25
CA GLY A 150 -28.91 -10.12 16.82
C GLY A 150 -28.79 -8.72 16.23
N VAL A 151 -27.66 -8.41 15.61
CA VAL A 151 -27.41 -7.10 14.98
C VAL A 151 -27.26 -7.25 13.47
N GLY A 152 -27.68 -6.22 12.73
CA GLY A 152 -27.49 -6.11 11.29
C GLY A 152 -26.02 -5.85 10.93
N VAL A 153 -25.71 -5.82 9.64
CA VAL A 153 -24.38 -5.42 9.14
C VAL A 153 -24.22 -3.92 9.31
N PRO A 154 -23.25 -3.45 10.11
CA PRO A 154 -22.94 -2.02 10.26
C PRO A 154 -22.56 -1.36 8.93
N THR A 155 -23.02 -0.12 8.74
CA THR A 155 -22.70 0.72 7.58
C THR A 155 -22.03 2.03 7.97
N SER A 156 -22.07 2.37 9.26
CA SER A 156 -21.40 3.53 9.84
C SER A 156 -20.56 3.15 11.07
N TYR A 157 -19.68 4.03 11.51
CA TYR A 157 -18.93 3.83 12.75
C TYR A 157 -19.84 3.87 13.99
N GLU A 158 -20.93 4.60 13.93
CA GLU A 158 -22.00 4.60 14.95
C GLU A 158 -22.67 3.21 15.06
N ASP A 159 -22.93 2.57 13.92
CA ASP A 159 -23.46 1.20 13.88
C ASP A 159 -22.42 0.20 14.44
N ILE A 160 -21.14 0.39 14.10
CA ILE A 160 -20.06 -0.46 14.63
C ILE A 160 -19.99 -0.37 16.15
N LEU A 161 -20.07 0.84 16.75
CA LEU A 161 -20.13 1.02 18.20
C LEU A 161 -21.35 0.30 18.81
N SER A 162 -22.51 0.46 18.20
CA SER A 162 -23.74 -0.18 18.66
C SER A 162 -23.65 -1.70 18.59
N ALA A 163 -23.11 -2.25 17.50
CA ALA A 163 -22.88 -3.68 17.33
C ALA A 163 -21.84 -4.21 18.31
N ALA A 164 -20.73 -3.50 18.50
CA ALA A 164 -19.68 -3.87 19.44
C ALA A 164 -20.19 -3.95 20.89
N LYS A 165 -21.01 -2.98 21.29
CA LYS A 165 -21.70 -2.97 22.59
C LYS A 165 -22.62 -4.20 22.74
N ALA A 166 -23.42 -4.50 21.73
CA ALA A 166 -24.33 -5.65 21.76
C ALA A 166 -23.58 -7.00 21.83
N ILE A 167 -22.48 -7.15 21.05
CA ILE A 167 -21.64 -8.35 21.06
C ILE A 167 -21.01 -8.56 22.44
N ARG A 168 -20.46 -7.50 23.06
CA ARG A 168 -19.87 -7.55 24.40
C ARG A 168 -20.91 -7.89 25.45
N ALA A 169 -22.07 -7.24 25.42
CA ALA A 169 -23.14 -7.45 26.39
C ALA A 169 -23.66 -8.89 26.41
N LYS A 170 -23.64 -9.60 25.28
CA LYS A 170 -24.01 -11.02 25.19
C LYS A 170 -22.87 -11.97 25.59
N GLY A 171 -21.73 -11.46 26.05
CA GLY A 171 -20.56 -12.26 26.44
C GLY A 171 -19.88 -13.00 25.30
N ASN A 172 -20.16 -12.63 24.05
CA ASN A 172 -19.60 -13.32 22.88
C ASN A 172 -18.12 -12.96 22.66
N MET A 173 -17.74 -11.69 22.91
CA MET A 173 -16.38 -11.20 22.71
C MET A 173 -16.17 -9.89 23.47
N GLN A 174 -15.10 -9.80 24.26
CA GLN A 174 -14.77 -8.60 25.05
C GLN A 174 -14.28 -7.44 24.16
N TYR A 175 -13.48 -7.73 23.16
CA TYR A 175 -12.89 -6.78 22.24
C TYR A 175 -13.25 -7.12 20.79
N PRO A 176 -14.50 -6.80 20.36
CA PRO A 176 -15.03 -7.27 19.09
C PRO A 176 -14.56 -6.47 17.86
N PHE A 177 -13.85 -5.36 18.07
CA PHE A 177 -13.43 -4.47 16.98
C PHE A 177 -11.93 -4.20 17.00
N ALA A 178 -11.32 -4.03 15.84
CA ALA A 178 -9.96 -3.50 15.68
C ALA A 178 -9.81 -2.70 14.39
N PHE A 179 -8.83 -1.80 14.40
CA PHE A 179 -8.37 -1.02 13.26
C PHE A 179 -6.85 -0.78 13.42
N ASN A 180 -6.19 -0.13 12.45
CA ASN A 180 -4.74 -0.04 12.44
C ASN A 180 -4.26 1.20 13.21
N THR A 181 -4.20 1.14 14.51
CA THR A 181 -3.95 2.27 15.41
C THR A 181 -2.55 2.37 15.98
N LYS A 182 -1.60 1.57 15.45
CA LYS A 182 -0.20 1.70 15.87
C LYS A 182 0.26 3.14 15.77
N LYS A 183 0.84 3.67 16.88
CA LYS A 183 1.43 5.02 16.93
C LYS A 183 2.35 5.23 15.73
N GLY A 184 2.28 6.39 15.12
CA GLY A 184 2.97 6.74 13.88
C GLY A 184 2.04 6.69 12.68
N TRP A 185 2.56 6.26 11.53
CA TRP A 185 1.86 6.34 10.25
C TRP A 185 0.44 5.76 10.27
N ASN A 186 0.24 4.60 10.90
CA ASN A 186 -1.08 3.97 10.93
C ASN A 186 -2.12 4.82 11.66
N LEU A 187 -1.78 5.36 12.84
CA LEU A 187 -2.71 6.22 13.60
C LEU A 187 -3.06 7.50 12.84
N GLY A 188 -2.07 8.10 12.16
CA GLY A 188 -2.31 9.25 11.28
C GLY A 188 -3.28 8.93 10.15
N GLU A 189 -3.17 7.74 9.54
CA GLU A 189 -4.07 7.29 8.48
C GLU A 189 -5.52 7.07 8.99
N GLU A 190 -5.68 6.47 10.15
CA GLU A 190 -7.03 6.28 10.75
C GLU A 190 -7.71 7.63 11.01
N PHE A 191 -6.95 8.63 11.48
CA PHE A 191 -7.48 9.99 11.63
C PHE A 191 -7.88 10.58 10.28
N ILE A 192 -7.00 10.54 9.28
CA ILE A 192 -7.26 11.10 7.94
C ILE A 192 -8.49 10.47 7.33
N ASN A 193 -8.59 9.15 7.33
CA ASN A 193 -9.74 8.41 6.79
C ASN A 193 -11.06 8.86 7.43
N MET A 194 -11.10 8.92 8.75
CA MET A 194 -12.30 9.26 9.48
C MET A 194 -12.64 10.76 9.36
N TYR A 195 -11.63 11.63 9.38
CA TYR A 195 -11.80 13.08 9.23
C TYR A 195 -12.39 13.45 7.85
N LEU A 196 -11.91 12.80 6.79
CA LEU A 196 -12.48 12.94 5.45
C LEU A 196 -13.90 12.39 5.38
N GLY A 197 -14.22 11.32 6.11
CA GLY A 197 -15.58 10.81 6.27
C GLY A 197 -16.54 11.81 6.92
N TYR A 198 -16.06 12.65 7.83
CA TYR A 198 -16.79 13.81 8.35
C TYR A 198 -16.86 15.00 7.36
N ASN A 199 -16.45 14.84 6.10
CA ASN A 199 -16.26 15.93 5.14
C ASN A 199 -15.30 17.02 5.67
N GLY A 200 -14.24 16.61 6.38
CA GLY A 200 -13.19 17.50 6.83
C GLY A 200 -12.26 17.89 5.67
N GLN A 201 -11.60 19.02 5.80
CA GLN A 201 -10.57 19.47 4.88
C GLN A 201 -9.23 19.54 5.64
N LEU A 202 -8.26 18.74 5.24
CA LEU A 202 -6.98 18.66 5.93
C LEU A 202 -6.21 19.99 5.92
N PHE A 203 -6.41 20.77 4.87
CA PHE A 203 -5.75 22.07 4.66
C PHE A 203 -6.78 23.12 4.28
N LYS A 204 -6.45 24.38 4.53
CA LYS A 204 -7.25 25.52 4.02
C LYS A 204 -7.24 25.51 2.48
N PRO A 205 -8.32 25.87 1.82
CA PRO A 205 -8.38 25.87 0.35
C PRO A 205 -7.24 26.70 -0.28
N GLY A 206 -6.46 26.09 -1.16
CA GLY A 206 -5.35 26.75 -1.86
C GLY A 206 -4.14 27.11 -1.00
N SER A 207 -4.06 26.63 0.23
CA SER A 207 -3.00 26.94 1.19
C SER A 207 -2.37 25.67 1.77
N PRO A 208 -1.08 25.67 2.14
CA PRO A 208 -0.50 24.59 2.93
C PRO A 208 -0.86 24.66 4.44
N GLU A 209 -1.62 25.67 4.88
CA GLU A 209 -2.04 25.74 6.27
C GLU A 209 -2.98 24.60 6.65
N ALA A 210 -2.66 23.88 7.74
CA ALA A 210 -3.52 22.83 8.27
C ALA A 210 -4.88 23.39 8.73
N SER A 211 -5.94 22.58 8.64
CA SER A 211 -7.31 22.95 8.98
C SER A 211 -8.01 21.82 9.71
N ILE A 212 -7.37 21.21 10.69
CA ILE A 212 -7.89 20.04 11.40
C ILE A 212 -8.37 20.36 12.82
N ASN A 213 -7.88 21.44 13.43
CA ASN A 213 -8.27 21.86 14.78
C ASN A 213 -9.63 22.60 14.76
N ASN A 214 -10.69 21.82 14.57
CA ASN A 214 -12.06 22.29 14.47
C ASN A 214 -13.06 21.24 15.02
N SER A 215 -14.34 21.51 14.97
CA SER A 215 -15.39 20.60 15.49
C SER A 215 -15.37 19.22 14.85
N LYS A 216 -15.03 19.10 13.55
CA LYS A 216 -14.93 17.80 12.84
C LYS A 216 -13.70 17.02 13.31
N GLY A 217 -12.55 17.69 13.53
CA GLY A 217 -11.36 17.08 14.11
C GLY A 217 -11.62 16.52 15.51
N VAL A 218 -12.27 17.31 16.35
CA VAL A 218 -12.71 16.87 17.71
C VAL A 218 -13.66 15.67 17.62
N ALA A 219 -14.65 15.71 16.72
CA ALA A 219 -15.58 14.59 16.51
C ALA A 219 -14.85 13.33 16.04
N THR A 220 -13.88 13.46 15.13
CA THR A 220 -13.02 12.39 14.65
C THR A 220 -12.27 11.72 15.81
N LEU A 221 -11.58 12.50 16.63
CA LEU A 221 -10.82 11.96 17.76
C LEU A 221 -11.73 11.28 18.80
N LYS A 222 -12.88 11.85 19.10
CA LYS A 222 -13.87 11.26 20.01
C LYS A 222 -14.39 9.92 19.47
N MET A 223 -14.69 9.82 18.16
CA MET A 223 -15.13 8.58 17.55
C MET A 223 -14.02 7.50 17.61
N ILE A 224 -12.79 7.85 17.24
CA ILE A 224 -11.65 6.94 17.35
C ILE A 224 -11.51 6.42 18.79
N LYS A 225 -11.54 7.32 19.78
CA LYS A 225 -11.44 6.95 21.20
C LYS A 225 -12.60 6.03 21.62
N SER A 226 -13.82 6.30 21.23
CA SER A 226 -14.96 5.43 21.53
C SER A 226 -14.81 4.03 20.93
N LEU A 227 -14.22 3.92 19.74
CA LEU A 227 -13.92 2.63 19.10
C LEU A 227 -12.81 1.86 19.84
N THR A 228 -11.80 2.55 20.39
CA THR A 228 -10.74 1.90 21.16
C THR A 228 -11.25 1.25 22.45
N GLU A 229 -12.37 1.69 23.00
CA GLU A 229 -13.02 1.04 24.14
C GLU A 229 -13.47 -0.40 23.84
N TYR A 230 -13.72 -0.71 22.55
CA TYR A 230 -14.09 -2.03 22.04
C TYR A 230 -12.93 -2.78 21.37
N SER A 231 -11.73 -2.22 21.42
CA SER A 231 -10.48 -2.82 20.94
C SER A 231 -9.67 -3.35 22.13
N ASN A 232 -8.74 -4.29 21.84
CA ASN A 232 -7.79 -4.75 22.84
C ASN A 232 -6.99 -3.56 23.40
N PRO A 233 -6.67 -3.50 24.70
CA PRO A 233 -5.92 -2.41 25.33
C PRO A 233 -4.59 -2.05 24.64
N ASP A 234 -3.95 -3.01 23.97
CA ASP A 234 -2.70 -2.80 23.21
C ASP A 234 -2.91 -2.16 21.83
N PHE A 235 -4.07 -1.57 21.56
CA PHE A 235 -4.47 -1.03 20.26
C PHE A 235 -3.42 -0.09 19.63
N LEU A 236 -2.63 0.66 20.41
CA LEU A 236 -1.56 1.52 19.90
C LEU A 236 -0.34 0.76 19.34
N THR A 237 -0.36 -0.57 19.39
CA THR A 237 0.65 -1.43 18.75
C THR A 237 0.15 -2.09 17.47
N PHE A 238 -1.14 -1.93 17.12
CA PHE A 238 -1.77 -2.65 16.01
C PHE A 238 -1.46 -1.99 14.66
N ASP A 239 -0.51 -2.56 13.96
CA ASP A 239 -0.34 -2.35 12.52
C ASP A 239 -1.17 -3.36 11.71
N SER A 240 -1.10 -3.28 10.38
CA SER A 240 -1.87 -4.15 9.51
C SER A 240 -1.60 -5.65 9.71
N ASN A 241 -0.39 -6.04 10.15
CA ASN A 241 -0.06 -7.44 10.39
C ASN A 241 -0.70 -7.91 11.71
N ALA A 242 -0.63 -7.08 12.75
CA ALA A 242 -1.23 -7.40 14.05
C ALA A 242 -2.78 -7.50 13.95
N THR A 243 -3.42 -6.55 13.25
CA THR A 243 -4.86 -6.59 13.02
C THR A 243 -5.29 -7.82 12.21
N GLN A 244 -4.54 -8.17 11.15
CA GLN A 244 -4.76 -9.39 10.37
C GLN A 244 -4.64 -10.64 11.24
N ALA A 245 -3.59 -10.75 12.05
CA ALA A 245 -3.36 -11.89 12.94
C ALA A 245 -4.50 -12.07 13.96
N LEU A 246 -5.02 -10.97 14.52
CA LEU A 246 -6.20 -11.01 15.39
C LEU A 246 -7.44 -11.54 14.66
N TRP A 247 -7.62 -11.11 13.39
CA TRP A 247 -8.72 -11.60 12.55
C TRP A 247 -8.61 -13.09 12.27
N GLU A 248 -7.47 -13.53 11.75
CA GLU A 248 -7.18 -14.93 11.42
C GLU A 248 -7.29 -15.85 12.66
N GLY A 249 -6.90 -15.35 13.83
CA GLY A 249 -7.08 -16.02 15.11
C GLY A 249 -8.52 -16.04 15.66
N GLY A 250 -9.49 -15.48 14.90
CA GLY A 250 -10.91 -15.45 15.30
C GLY A 250 -11.20 -14.54 16.50
N LYS A 251 -10.31 -13.58 16.80
CA LYS A 251 -10.40 -12.68 17.96
C LYS A 251 -11.22 -11.42 17.70
N LEU A 252 -11.73 -11.24 16.48
CA LEU A 252 -12.50 -10.07 16.06
C LEU A 252 -13.83 -10.48 15.45
N ALA A 253 -14.84 -9.66 15.69
CA ALA A 253 -16.14 -9.70 15.01
C ALA A 253 -16.20 -8.72 13.84
N MET A 254 -15.51 -7.60 13.97
CA MET A 254 -15.50 -6.48 13.04
C MET A 254 -14.11 -5.84 13.01
N ALA A 255 -13.70 -5.35 11.84
CA ALA A 255 -12.46 -4.59 11.69
C ALA A 255 -12.53 -3.65 10.47
N THR A 256 -11.75 -2.58 10.50
CA THR A 256 -11.34 -1.86 9.29
C THR A 256 -9.89 -2.21 9.00
N MET A 257 -9.64 -2.74 7.80
CA MET A 257 -8.31 -3.19 7.35
C MET A 257 -8.11 -2.88 5.87
N TRP A 258 -6.86 -2.90 5.45
CA TRP A 258 -6.49 -2.74 4.04
C TRP A 258 -7.02 -3.87 3.16
N GLY A 259 -7.54 -3.53 1.99
CA GLY A 259 -8.01 -4.49 0.98
C GLY A 259 -6.93 -5.47 0.51
N SER A 260 -5.66 -5.07 0.56
CA SER A 260 -4.52 -5.96 0.31
C SER A 260 -4.37 -7.12 1.31
N ARG A 261 -5.16 -7.15 2.38
CA ARG A 261 -5.24 -8.26 3.36
C ARG A 261 -6.39 -9.22 3.06
N ALA A 262 -7.32 -8.82 2.18
CA ALA A 262 -8.57 -9.56 1.97
C ALA A 262 -8.35 -11.01 1.53
N ALA A 263 -7.43 -11.25 0.58
CA ALA A 263 -7.15 -12.61 0.12
C ALA A 263 -6.64 -13.50 1.26
N ALA A 264 -5.70 -13.00 2.09
CA ALA A 264 -5.14 -13.76 3.19
C ALA A 264 -6.19 -14.11 4.26
N VAL A 265 -7.05 -13.16 4.64
CA VAL A 265 -8.10 -13.42 5.64
C VAL A 265 -9.26 -14.26 5.11
N LEU A 266 -9.35 -14.47 3.79
CA LEU A 266 -10.35 -15.33 3.15
C LEU A 266 -9.82 -16.73 2.84
N ASP A 267 -8.52 -16.97 2.94
CA ASP A 267 -7.93 -18.30 2.74
C ASP A 267 -7.78 -19.05 4.08
N ASN A 268 -7.62 -20.37 3.99
CA ASN A 268 -7.48 -21.22 5.19
C ASN A 268 -6.03 -21.43 5.62
N LYS A 269 -5.06 -20.72 5.06
CA LYS A 269 -3.65 -20.92 5.39
C LYS A 269 -3.27 -20.31 6.74
N GLY A 270 -3.78 -19.10 6.99
CA GLY A 270 -3.55 -18.37 8.25
C GLY A 270 -4.72 -18.48 9.24
N SER A 271 -5.84 -19.11 8.85
CA SER A 271 -7.08 -19.07 9.61
C SER A 271 -7.85 -20.40 9.57
N THR A 272 -8.91 -20.51 10.35
CA THR A 272 -9.79 -21.70 10.37
C THR A 272 -10.92 -21.57 9.34
N PRO A 273 -11.47 -22.70 8.83
CA PRO A 273 -12.65 -22.67 7.95
C PRO A 273 -13.85 -21.94 8.58
N GLU A 274 -14.00 -21.98 9.91
CA GLU A 274 -15.05 -21.22 10.62
C GLU A 274 -14.87 -19.71 10.42
N VAL A 275 -13.67 -19.19 10.58
CA VAL A 275 -13.37 -17.76 10.40
C VAL A 275 -13.56 -17.36 8.93
N THR A 276 -12.94 -18.08 8.01
CA THR A 276 -12.92 -17.72 6.59
C THR A 276 -14.29 -17.79 5.94
N SER A 277 -15.08 -18.84 6.22
CA SER A 277 -16.43 -19.01 5.65
C SER A 277 -17.45 -18.00 6.20
N ASN A 278 -17.19 -17.45 7.37
CA ASN A 278 -18.03 -16.42 8.00
C ASN A 278 -17.50 -14.99 7.84
N THR A 279 -16.32 -14.81 7.25
CA THR A 279 -15.78 -13.49 6.90
C THR A 279 -16.46 -12.93 5.67
N ASN A 280 -17.00 -11.72 5.80
CA ASN A 280 -17.53 -10.93 4.70
C ASN A 280 -16.87 -9.54 4.67
N LEU A 281 -16.93 -8.92 3.50
CA LEU A 281 -16.31 -7.63 3.19
C LEU A 281 -17.38 -6.65 2.73
N ALA A 282 -17.26 -5.39 3.14
CA ALA A 282 -18.14 -4.31 2.73
C ALA A 282 -17.34 -3.02 2.48
N SER A 283 -17.99 -2.00 1.93
CA SER A 283 -17.44 -0.65 1.86
C SER A 283 -16.93 -0.18 3.21
N ALA A 284 -15.96 0.71 3.24
CA ALA A 284 -15.59 1.41 4.46
C ALA A 284 -16.85 2.06 5.08
N PRO A 285 -16.95 2.08 6.43
CA PRO A 285 -18.07 2.70 7.11
C PRO A 285 -18.14 4.20 6.81
N THR A 286 -19.33 4.77 6.85
CA THR A 286 -19.53 6.22 6.92
C THR A 286 -19.41 6.69 8.38
N VAL A 287 -19.46 8.00 8.62
CA VAL A 287 -19.41 8.59 9.96
C VAL A 287 -20.18 9.93 10.02
N GLY A 288 -20.69 10.27 11.18
CA GLY A 288 -21.33 11.57 11.42
C GLY A 288 -22.60 11.83 10.59
N GLY A 289 -23.31 10.75 10.19
CA GLY A 289 -24.49 10.85 9.33
C GLY A 289 -24.17 11.20 7.87
N GLY A 290 -22.88 11.21 7.48
CA GLY A 290 -22.45 11.44 6.11
C GLY A 290 -22.66 10.23 5.20
N SER A 291 -22.47 10.42 3.89
CA SER A 291 -22.55 9.36 2.87
C SER A 291 -21.20 8.97 2.28
N THR A 292 -20.14 9.73 2.55
CA THR A 292 -18.79 9.44 2.07
C THR A 292 -18.15 8.35 2.93
N PRO A 293 -17.63 7.26 2.32
CA PRO A 293 -16.89 6.26 3.07
C PRO A 293 -15.68 6.87 3.79
N ALA A 294 -15.51 6.57 5.08
CA ALA A 294 -14.40 7.05 5.88
C ALA A 294 -13.13 6.26 5.57
N THR A 295 -12.60 6.45 4.38
CA THR A 295 -11.38 5.84 3.87
C THR A 295 -10.80 6.68 2.75
N THR A 296 -9.52 6.49 2.49
CA THR A 296 -8.83 7.04 1.33
C THR A 296 -8.57 5.97 0.28
N LEU A 297 -8.60 6.38 -1.00
CA LEU A 297 -8.21 5.53 -2.13
C LEU A 297 -6.72 5.69 -2.38
N TRP A 298 -6.07 4.55 -2.54
CA TRP A 298 -4.66 4.41 -2.79
C TRP A 298 -4.38 3.67 -4.09
N TRP A 299 -3.24 3.94 -4.66
CA TRP A 299 -2.64 3.11 -5.70
C TRP A 299 -1.21 2.76 -5.29
N ASP A 300 -0.74 1.59 -5.72
CA ASP A 300 0.66 1.22 -5.70
C ASP A 300 1.16 1.10 -7.13
N GLY A 301 2.37 1.59 -7.36
CA GLY A 301 3.00 1.65 -8.68
C GLY A 301 4.51 1.66 -8.58
N PHE A 302 5.19 1.58 -9.72
CA PHE A 302 6.65 1.67 -9.75
C PHE A 302 7.12 2.97 -10.42
N THR A 303 8.25 3.45 -9.97
CA THR A 303 9.00 4.59 -10.49
C THR A 303 10.34 4.13 -11.02
N ILE A 304 11.09 5.00 -11.72
CA ILE A 304 12.47 4.77 -12.10
C ILE A 304 13.32 5.90 -11.52
N ALA A 305 14.41 5.54 -10.83
CA ALA A 305 15.34 6.49 -10.26
C ALA A 305 15.96 7.39 -11.35
N LYS A 306 16.18 8.66 -11.03
CA LYS A 306 16.80 9.61 -11.96
C LYS A 306 18.30 9.35 -12.12
N ASN A 307 18.97 9.01 -11.04
CA ASN A 307 20.43 8.95 -10.92
C ASN A 307 20.97 7.53 -11.18
N ILE A 308 20.59 6.96 -12.34
CA ILE A 308 21.06 5.66 -12.84
C ILE A 308 21.32 5.73 -14.34
N SER A 309 22.04 4.74 -14.89
CA SER A 309 22.27 4.63 -16.33
C SER A 309 20.96 4.41 -17.10
N ASN A 310 20.91 4.86 -18.35
CA ASN A 310 19.76 4.60 -19.22
C ASN A 310 19.55 3.10 -19.47
N LYS A 311 20.64 2.32 -19.52
CA LYS A 311 20.61 0.86 -19.64
C LYS A 311 19.90 0.22 -18.45
N ASP A 312 20.25 0.61 -17.23
CA ASP A 312 19.59 0.09 -16.02
C ASP A 312 18.13 0.56 -15.93
N ALA A 313 17.84 1.80 -16.33
CA ALA A 313 16.49 2.34 -16.36
C ALA A 313 15.58 1.55 -17.31
N GLU A 314 16.05 1.28 -18.53
CA GLU A 314 15.32 0.49 -19.53
C GLU A 314 15.13 -0.96 -19.08
N ALA A 315 16.21 -1.61 -18.60
CA ALA A 315 16.15 -2.96 -18.05
C ALA A 315 15.13 -3.07 -16.90
N THR A 316 15.18 -2.11 -15.98
CA THR A 316 14.25 -2.07 -14.83
C THR A 316 12.81 -1.87 -15.29
N PHE A 317 12.57 -0.96 -16.23
CA PHE A 317 11.22 -0.71 -16.75
C PHE A 317 10.64 -1.97 -17.42
N ILE A 318 11.41 -2.62 -18.31
CA ILE A 318 10.97 -3.87 -18.99
C ILE A 318 10.68 -4.98 -17.98
N ALA A 319 11.54 -5.16 -16.97
CA ALA A 319 11.32 -6.17 -15.95
C ALA A 319 10.05 -5.86 -15.13
N MET A 320 9.83 -4.62 -14.74
CA MET A 320 8.61 -4.23 -14.03
C MET A 320 7.37 -4.37 -14.89
N MET A 321 7.43 -4.11 -16.21
CA MET A 321 6.32 -4.41 -17.14
C MET A 321 6.01 -5.91 -17.18
N ASN A 322 7.02 -6.79 -17.12
CA ASN A 322 6.80 -8.23 -16.98
C ASN A 322 6.22 -8.57 -15.61
N GLY A 323 6.63 -7.83 -14.57
CA GLY A 323 6.08 -7.91 -13.21
C GLY A 323 4.58 -7.65 -13.13
N ILE A 324 4.07 -6.75 -13.97
CA ILE A 324 2.66 -6.38 -14.04
C ILE A 324 1.97 -6.96 -15.29
N SER A 325 2.36 -8.14 -15.70
CA SER A 325 1.77 -8.82 -16.87
C SER A 325 0.40 -9.44 -16.57
N THR A 326 -0.37 -9.69 -17.62
CA THR A 326 -1.67 -10.41 -17.52
C THR A 326 -1.49 -11.81 -16.93
N GLU A 327 -0.38 -12.50 -17.21
CA GLU A 327 -0.07 -13.82 -16.65
C GLU A 327 0.15 -13.76 -15.14
N MET A 328 0.84 -12.73 -14.67
CA MET A 328 1.01 -12.49 -13.23
C MET A 328 -0.34 -12.30 -12.56
N VAL A 329 -1.21 -11.47 -13.13
CA VAL A 329 -2.56 -11.20 -12.61
C VAL A 329 -3.39 -12.48 -12.58
N LYS A 330 -3.45 -13.25 -13.67
CA LYS A 330 -4.20 -14.52 -13.73
C LYS A 330 -3.77 -15.50 -12.62
N SER A 331 -2.47 -15.54 -12.31
CA SER A 331 -1.93 -16.43 -11.27
C SER A 331 -2.12 -15.90 -9.84
N ASN A 332 -2.43 -14.62 -9.68
CA ASN A 332 -2.52 -13.92 -8.40
C ASN A 332 -3.75 -12.99 -8.34
N ASN A 333 -4.84 -13.38 -8.99
CA ASN A 333 -6.02 -12.53 -9.18
C ASN A 333 -6.53 -11.91 -7.88
N ASP A 334 -6.61 -12.70 -6.81
CA ASP A 334 -7.19 -12.26 -5.54
C ASP A 334 -6.21 -11.53 -4.61
N ALA A 335 -4.92 -11.44 -5.01
CA ALA A 335 -3.89 -10.79 -4.17
C ALA A 335 -4.06 -9.27 -4.06
N ALA A 336 -4.74 -8.63 -5.01
CA ALA A 336 -5.01 -7.19 -5.02
C ALA A 336 -6.21 -6.84 -5.92
N VAL A 337 -6.66 -5.58 -5.83
CA VAL A 337 -7.50 -4.98 -6.87
C VAL A 337 -6.56 -4.46 -7.95
N TRP A 338 -6.29 -5.30 -8.94
CA TRP A 338 -5.35 -4.98 -9.99
C TRP A 338 -5.92 -3.97 -10.99
N LEU A 339 -5.09 -3.01 -11.38
CA LEU A 339 -5.39 -2.06 -12.46
C LEU A 339 -4.97 -2.60 -13.84
N ILE A 340 -4.59 -3.85 -13.90
CA ILE A 340 -3.95 -4.53 -15.02
C ILE A 340 -5.01 -5.32 -15.81
N GLU A 341 -4.83 -5.41 -17.11
CA GLU A 341 -5.70 -6.21 -17.98
C GLU A 341 -5.72 -7.68 -17.57
N GLY A 342 -6.91 -8.28 -17.59
CA GLY A 342 -7.13 -9.67 -17.18
C GLY A 342 -7.51 -9.84 -15.71
N PHE A 343 -7.57 -8.76 -14.93
CA PHE A 343 -8.14 -8.79 -13.58
C PHE A 343 -9.65 -9.07 -13.63
N VAL A 344 -10.08 -10.03 -12.82
CA VAL A 344 -11.50 -10.37 -12.64
C VAL A 344 -11.82 -10.18 -11.15
N PRO A 345 -12.64 -9.17 -10.80
CA PRO A 345 -12.96 -8.89 -9.39
C PRO A 345 -13.60 -10.11 -8.71
N GLY A 346 -12.92 -10.64 -7.69
CA GLY A 346 -13.41 -11.71 -6.82
C GLY A 346 -13.90 -11.18 -5.47
N LYS A 347 -14.19 -12.09 -4.52
CA LYS A 347 -14.65 -11.73 -3.16
C LYS A 347 -13.66 -10.80 -2.46
N ALA A 348 -12.36 -11.00 -2.63
CA ALA A 348 -11.32 -10.16 -2.01
C ALA A 348 -11.36 -8.68 -2.45
N ALA A 349 -11.87 -8.39 -3.66
CA ALA A 349 -11.98 -7.03 -4.18
C ALA A 349 -13.21 -6.26 -3.68
N THR A 350 -14.18 -6.94 -3.07
CA THR A 350 -15.52 -6.37 -2.75
C THR A 350 -15.43 -5.06 -1.99
N GLY A 351 -14.64 -5.01 -0.91
CA GLY A 351 -14.61 -3.83 -0.04
C GLY A 351 -13.97 -2.61 -0.70
N VAL A 352 -12.83 -2.80 -1.38
CA VAL A 352 -12.15 -1.72 -2.12
C VAL A 352 -13.05 -1.18 -3.24
N SER A 353 -13.62 -2.07 -4.05
CA SER A 353 -14.49 -1.69 -5.16
C SER A 353 -15.75 -0.97 -4.67
N ALA A 354 -16.37 -1.45 -3.59
CA ALA A 354 -17.54 -0.83 -2.99
C ALA A 354 -17.21 0.57 -2.44
N SER A 355 -16.08 0.73 -1.74
CA SER A 355 -15.64 2.03 -1.22
C SER A 355 -15.37 3.04 -2.34
N ALA A 356 -14.71 2.60 -3.42
CA ALA A 356 -14.46 3.44 -4.58
C ALA A 356 -15.76 3.86 -5.28
N SER A 357 -16.70 2.93 -5.47
CA SER A 357 -18.00 3.20 -6.10
C SER A 357 -18.89 4.11 -5.24
N ALA A 358 -18.74 4.07 -3.92
CA ALA A 358 -19.46 4.93 -2.98
C ALA A 358 -18.82 6.33 -2.84
N GLY A 359 -17.75 6.65 -3.59
CA GLY A 359 -17.17 7.98 -3.64
C GLY A 359 -16.10 8.25 -2.58
N ALA A 360 -15.39 7.21 -2.12
CA ALA A 360 -14.20 7.41 -1.30
C ALA A 360 -13.17 8.32 -2.00
N THR A 361 -12.55 9.22 -1.25
CA THR A 361 -11.64 10.22 -1.81
C THR A 361 -10.21 9.68 -1.95
N PRO A 362 -9.44 10.06 -2.98
CA PRO A 362 -8.02 9.72 -3.05
C PRO A 362 -7.24 10.33 -1.87
N TYR A 363 -6.23 9.60 -1.38
CA TYR A 363 -5.26 10.18 -0.45
C TYR A 363 -4.55 11.38 -1.11
N PRO A 364 -4.41 12.52 -0.43
CA PRO A 364 -3.89 13.75 -1.04
C PRO A 364 -2.41 13.62 -1.39
N MET A 365 -2.07 13.90 -2.67
CA MET A 365 -0.69 13.92 -3.18
C MET A 365 -0.11 15.34 -3.15
N LEU A 366 -0.39 16.10 -2.07
CA LEU A 366 0.15 17.44 -1.89
C LEU A 366 1.59 17.38 -1.34
N PRO A 367 2.48 18.29 -1.74
CA PRO A 367 3.89 18.29 -1.33
C PRO A 367 4.11 18.23 0.19
N TYR A 368 3.19 18.76 0.95
CA TYR A 368 3.23 18.90 2.41
C TYR A 368 2.31 17.92 3.16
N ALA A 369 1.48 17.13 2.46
CA ALA A 369 0.51 16.23 3.13
C ALA A 369 1.17 15.20 4.05
N GLY A 370 2.34 14.67 3.66
CA GLY A 370 3.10 13.74 4.48
C GLY A 370 3.58 14.30 5.81
N LEU A 371 3.83 15.62 5.89
CA LEU A 371 4.22 16.29 7.12
C LEU A 371 3.06 16.32 8.12
N LEU A 372 1.86 16.64 7.66
CA LEU A 372 0.64 16.58 8.48
C LEU A 372 0.35 15.15 8.95
N HIS A 373 0.45 14.19 8.04
CA HIS A 373 0.27 12.77 8.39
C HIS A 373 1.25 12.32 9.49
N SER A 374 2.52 12.72 9.40
CA SER A 374 3.52 12.41 10.40
C SER A 374 3.20 13.05 11.76
N ALA A 375 2.80 14.33 11.77
CA ALA A 375 2.39 15.04 12.97
C ALA A 375 1.17 14.34 13.63
N LEU A 376 0.14 13.96 12.85
CA LEU A 376 -1.00 13.19 13.36
C LEU A 376 -0.54 11.89 14.03
N GLY A 377 0.35 11.15 13.38
CA GLY A 377 0.85 9.88 13.92
C GLY A 377 1.63 10.03 15.23
N SER A 378 2.32 11.15 15.41
CA SER A 378 3.13 11.41 16.61
C SER A 378 2.30 11.87 17.79
N GLU A 379 1.37 12.83 17.58
CA GLU A 379 0.74 13.58 18.66
C GLU A 379 -0.58 12.95 19.18
N LEU A 380 -1.33 12.21 18.37
CA LEU A 380 -2.68 11.76 18.76
C LEU A 380 -2.73 10.68 19.85
N ALA A 381 -1.63 10.03 20.15
CA ALA A 381 -1.61 8.89 21.08
C ALA A 381 -1.96 9.31 22.52
N GLU A 382 -1.49 10.48 22.97
CA GLU A 382 -1.72 10.99 24.34
C GLU A 382 -3.21 11.21 24.61
N PHE A 383 -3.95 11.76 23.63
CA PHE A 383 -5.40 11.86 23.73
C PHE A 383 -6.09 10.49 23.86
N LEU A 384 -5.68 9.51 23.05
CA LEU A 384 -6.28 8.17 23.11
C LEU A 384 -6.01 7.48 24.44
N GLN A 385 -4.88 7.74 25.06
CA GLN A 385 -4.53 7.28 26.41
C GLN A 385 -5.25 8.05 27.53
N GLY A 386 -5.86 9.20 27.21
CA GLY A 386 -6.60 10.02 28.15
C GLY A 386 -5.76 11.05 28.90
N ASN A 387 -4.54 11.33 28.42
CA ASN A 387 -3.59 12.26 29.04
C ASN A 387 -3.86 13.73 28.68
N GLU A 388 -4.64 13.97 27.63
CA GLU A 388 -4.94 15.34 27.17
C GLU A 388 -6.35 15.44 26.53
N SER A 389 -6.79 16.66 26.22
CA SER A 389 -8.04 16.91 25.51
C SER A 389 -7.90 16.74 23.99
N ALA A 390 -9.00 16.49 23.29
CA ALA A 390 -9.00 16.43 21.83
C ALA A 390 -8.57 17.74 21.17
N GLN A 391 -8.93 18.88 21.76
CA GLN A 391 -8.52 20.21 21.29
C GLN A 391 -7.01 20.42 21.44
N GLN A 392 -6.43 19.97 22.57
CA GLN A 392 -4.99 20.07 22.79
C GLN A 392 -4.22 19.20 21.79
N ALA A 393 -4.60 17.93 21.64
CA ALA A 393 -3.99 17.02 20.65
C ALA A 393 -3.99 17.61 19.24
N LEU A 394 -5.12 18.19 18.80
CA LEU A 394 -5.19 18.82 17.47
C LEU A 394 -4.34 20.08 17.36
N ALA A 395 -4.24 20.88 18.44
CA ALA A 395 -3.36 22.05 18.48
C ALA A 395 -1.88 21.63 18.38
N ASP A 396 -1.48 20.56 19.07
CA ASP A 396 -0.13 20.03 19.04
C ASP A 396 0.22 19.44 17.66
N VAL A 397 -0.72 18.75 17.01
CA VAL A 397 -0.56 18.33 15.61
C VAL A 397 -0.34 19.52 14.68
N GLU A 398 -1.16 20.58 14.77
CA GLU A 398 -1.01 21.76 13.90
C GLU A 398 0.30 22.51 14.18
N ALA A 399 0.75 22.55 15.43
CA ALA A 399 2.04 23.14 15.80
C ALA A 399 3.22 22.34 15.23
N ALA A 400 3.24 21.02 15.42
CA ALA A 400 4.27 20.13 14.88
C ALA A 400 4.32 20.16 13.35
N TYR A 401 3.16 20.11 12.70
CA TYR A 401 3.05 20.28 11.25
C TYR A 401 3.59 21.63 10.79
N THR A 402 3.19 22.74 11.41
CA THR A 402 3.60 24.11 11.04
C THR A 402 5.11 24.27 11.14
N ALA A 403 5.73 23.74 12.20
CA ALA A 403 7.17 23.75 12.36
C ALA A 403 7.88 23.03 11.21
N SER A 404 7.44 21.80 10.90
CA SER A 404 8.00 21.01 9.80
C SER A 404 7.76 21.63 8.42
N ALA A 405 6.58 22.24 8.21
CA ALA A 405 6.23 22.88 6.94
C ALA A 405 7.08 24.15 6.70
N LYS A 406 7.34 24.95 7.75
CA LYS A 406 8.25 26.10 7.68
C LYS A 406 9.68 25.68 7.40
N GLU A 407 10.19 24.64 8.09
CA GLU A 407 11.53 24.09 7.84
C GLU A 407 11.72 23.66 6.38
N LYS A 408 10.68 23.12 5.75
CA LYS A 408 10.66 22.70 4.35
C LYS A 408 10.28 23.80 3.35
N GLY A 409 9.98 25.00 3.81
CA GLY A 409 9.66 26.16 2.96
C GLY A 409 8.26 26.11 2.32
N PHE A 410 7.31 25.41 2.93
CA PHE A 410 5.91 25.38 2.48
C PHE A 410 5.07 26.47 3.13
N LEU A 411 5.46 26.92 4.33
CA LEU A 411 4.87 27.99 5.12
C LEU A 411 5.88 29.10 5.42
#